data_22b5088500e951dc82bd25d2753ec0ad
#
_entry.id   22b5088500e951dc82bd25d2753ec0ad
#
_cell.length_a   1.000
_cell.length_b   1.000
_cell.length_c   1.000
_cell.angle_alpha   90.00
_cell.angle_beta   90.00
_cell.angle_gamma   90.00
#
_symmetry.space_group_name_H-M   'P 1'
#
loop_
_entity.id
_entity.type
_entity.pdbx_description
1 polymer ?
#
loop_
_entity_poly.entity_id
_entity_poly.type
_entity_poly.pdbx_seq_one_letter_code
_entity_poly.pdbx_strand_id
1 'polypeptide(L)'
;MLSNPKEEKLDPRVKRTRSLILRAFEGLLAEKGFETISVQDVTDKAEINRATFYAHFPDKYALLDYSIRHMFMSEIEKRTLNACHYTPDNLKNLILAVCEFLARIHSDCAQPQNQQFESLAETTIKKQIFVLLTHWLTQTNSKISTEIPATVATWAIYGLASLYGHSRKRPALETFVEEALPLVAVNLEQFV
;
A
#
# COMPACT_ATOMS: atom_id res chain seq x y z
N MET A 1 0.94 -3.87 15.62
CA MET A 1 1.86 -4.45 14.61
C MET A 1 1.02 -5.04 13.49
N LEU A 2 0.94 -4.32 12.37
CA LEU A 2 0.20 -4.73 11.16
C LEU A 2 1.06 -5.60 10.22
N SER A 3 2.24 -6.00 10.70
CA SER A 3 3.10 -6.94 9.98
C SER A 3 2.36 -8.27 9.77
N ASN A 4 2.38 -8.76 8.56
CA ASN A 4 1.78 -10.04 8.20
C ASN A 4 2.36 -11.13 9.14
N PRO A 5 1.55 -11.81 10.00
CA PRO A 5 2.05 -12.78 10.98
C PRO A 5 2.81 -13.95 10.32
N LYS A 6 2.67 -14.15 9.01
CA LYS A 6 3.46 -15.09 8.23
C LYS A 6 4.89 -14.60 7.96
N GLU A 7 5.15 -13.29 7.98
CA GLU A 7 6.48 -12.72 7.74
C GLU A 7 7.33 -12.66 9.01
N GLU A 8 6.72 -12.52 10.18
CA GLU A 8 7.47 -12.53 11.46
C GLU A 8 8.16 -13.87 11.74
N LYS A 9 7.61 -14.98 11.25
CA LYS A 9 8.14 -16.35 11.43
C LYS A 9 9.10 -16.81 10.34
N LEU A 10 9.43 -15.95 9.36
CA LEU A 10 10.37 -16.32 8.29
C LEU A 10 11.80 -16.42 8.82
N ASP A 11 12.53 -17.47 8.34
CA ASP A 11 13.96 -17.62 8.56
C ASP A 11 14.71 -16.31 8.21
N PRO A 12 15.66 -15.84 9.04
CA PRO A 12 16.46 -14.65 8.78
C PRO A 12 17.13 -14.64 7.40
N ARG A 13 17.53 -15.80 6.88
CA ARG A 13 18.11 -15.93 5.54
C ARG A 13 17.09 -15.60 4.46
N VAL A 14 15.83 -16.08 4.60
CA VAL A 14 14.73 -15.78 3.69
C VAL A 14 14.42 -14.29 3.69
N LYS A 15 14.36 -13.66 4.87
CA LYS A 15 14.15 -12.21 4.99
C LYS A 15 15.25 -11.42 4.29
N ARG A 16 16.51 -11.82 4.49
CA ARG A 16 17.67 -11.16 3.85
C ARG A 16 17.60 -11.25 2.32
N THR A 17 17.32 -12.45 1.79
CA THR A 17 17.22 -12.65 0.33
C THR A 17 16.06 -11.85 -0.25
N ARG A 18 14.88 -11.83 0.38
CA ARG A 18 13.75 -10.99 -0.04
C ARG A 18 14.12 -9.52 -0.06
N SER A 19 14.84 -9.03 0.95
CA SER A 19 15.28 -7.64 0.99
C SER A 19 16.25 -7.30 -0.13
N LEU A 20 17.14 -8.22 -0.53
CA LEU A 20 18.04 -8.01 -1.67
C LEU A 20 17.25 -7.91 -2.99
N ILE A 21 16.32 -8.87 -3.21
CA ILE A 21 15.46 -8.88 -4.40
C ILE A 21 14.63 -7.60 -4.48
N LEU A 22 14.03 -7.17 -3.35
CA LEU A 22 13.19 -5.99 -3.27
C LEU A 22 13.97 -4.71 -3.62
N ARG A 23 15.14 -4.49 -3.01
CA ARG A 23 15.99 -3.32 -3.32
C ARG A 23 16.43 -3.28 -4.78
N ALA A 24 16.82 -4.43 -5.33
CA ALA A 24 17.19 -4.53 -6.75
C ALA A 24 16.02 -4.14 -7.65
N PHE A 25 14.83 -4.64 -7.33
CA PHE A 25 13.62 -4.37 -8.08
C PHE A 25 13.18 -2.90 -8.00
N GLU A 26 13.17 -2.31 -6.80
CA GLU A 26 12.84 -0.89 -6.58
C GLU A 26 13.80 0.03 -7.36
N GLY A 27 15.09 -0.29 -7.35
CA GLY A 27 16.07 0.45 -8.15
C GLY A 27 15.81 0.34 -9.66
N LEU A 28 15.41 -0.84 -10.15
CA LEU A 28 15.07 -1.04 -11.57
C LEU A 28 13.77 -0.33 -11.94
N LEU A 29 12.78 -0.29 -11.06
CA LEU A 29 11.54 0.45 -11.27
C LEU A 29 11.79 1.95 -11.49
N ALA A 30 12.71 2.53 -10.72
CA ALA A 30 13.09 3.94 -10.88
C ALA A 30 13.90 4.19 -12.16
N GLU A 31 14.70 3.21 -12.61
CA GLU A 31 15.59 3.35 -13.77
C GLU A 31 14.85 3.18 -15.11
N LYS A 32 13.98 2.19 -15.25
CA LYS A 32 13.44 1.79 -16.55
C LYS A 32 11.95 1.43 -16.60
N GLY A 33 11.26 1.50 -15.49
CA GLY A 33 9.84 1.17 -15.39
C GLY A 33 9.55 -0.34 -15.47
N PHE A 34 8.36 -0.73 -14.98
CA PHE A 34 7.99 -2.13 -14.74
C PHE A 34 7.96 -3.01 -15.99
N GLU A 35 7.43 -2.49 -17.10
CA GLU A 35 7.20 -3.29 -18.32
C GLU A 35 8.51 -3.87 -18.88
N THR A 36 9.58 -3.09 -18.85
CA THR A 36 10.89 -3.45 -19.38
C THR A 36 11.73 -4.32 -18.44
N ILE A 37 11.31 -4.47 -17.16
CA ILE A 37 12.03 -5.28 -16.19
C ILE A 37 11.77 -6.77 -16.45
N SER A 38 12.86 -7.54 -16.58
CA SER A 38 12.84 -9.00 -16.60
C SER A 38 13.30 -9.58 -15.25
N VAL A 39 12.97 -10.85 -15.01
CA VAL A 39 13.52 -11.59 -13.85
C VAL A 39 15.03 -11.64 -13.89
N GLN A 40 15.65 -11.70 -15.10
CA GLN A 40 17.10 -11.69 -15.25
C GLN A 40 17.70 -10.38 -14.73
N ASP A 41 17.11 -9.23 -15.09
CA ASP A 41 17.59 -7.93 -14.59
C ASP A 41 17.59 -7.86 -13.06
N VAL A 42 16.50 -8.40 -12.43
CA VAL A 42 16.40 -8.43 -10.98
C VAL A 42 17.46 -9.34 -10.34
N THR A 43 17.66 -10.52 -10.92
CA THR A 43 18.63 -11.47 -10.38
C THR A 43 20.07 -10.99 -10.53
N ASP A 44 20.42 -10.37 -11.66
CA ASP A 44 21.73 -9.79 -11.90
C ASP A 44 22.00 -8.64 -10.91
N LYS A 45 21.04 -7.72 -10.75
CA LYS A 45 21.18 -6.58 -9.83
C LYS A 45 21.19 -7.01 -8.36
N ALA A 46 20.49 -8.09 -8.01
CA ALA A 46 20.45 -8.65 -6.65
C ALA A 46 21.63 -9.60 -6.34
N GLU A 47 22.46 -9.92 -7.34
CA GLU A 47 23.56 -10.87 -7.27
C GLU A 47 23.13 -12.26 -6.79
N ILE A 48 21.99 -12.75 -7.31
CA ILE A 48 21.46 -14.08 -7.00
C ILE A 48 21.20 -14.87 -8.29
N ASN A 49 21.06 -16.20 -8.19
CA ASN A 49 20.65 -17.01 -9.33
C ASN A 49 19.10 -17.02 -9.51
N ARG A 50 18.64 -17.40 -10.71
CA ARG A 50 17.20 -17.47 -11.04
C ARG A 50 16.44 -18.46 -10.16
N ALA A 51 17.06 -19.58 -9.77
CA ALA A 51 16.41 -20.56 -8.90
C ALA A 51 16.11 -19.96 -7.52
N THR A 52 17.03 -19.14 -6.98
CA THR A 52 16.81 -18.38 -5.75
C THR A 52 15.64 -17.42 -5.88
N PHE A 53 15.54 -16.69 -7.01
CA PHE A 53 14.40 -15.81 -7.26
C PHE A 53 13.08 -16.59 -7.21
N TYR A 54 12.96 -17.67 -7.98
CA TYR A 54 11.74 -18.48 -8.07
C TYR A 54 11.37 -19.21 -6.77
N ALA A 55 12.33 -19.44 -5.86
CA ALA A 55 12.04 -19.92 -4.51
C ALA A 55 11.30 -18.87 -3.63
N HIS A 56 11.36 -17.58 -4.00
CA HIS A 56 10.74 -16.47 -3.26
C HIS A 56 9.52 -15.88 -3.96
N PHE A 57 9.54 -15.78 -5.28
CA PHE A 57 8.51 -15.15 -6.10
C PHE A 57 8.26 -15.98 -7.37
N PRO A 58 7.01 -16.36 -7.67
CA PRO A 58 6.71 -17.15 -8.88
C PRO A 58 6.98 -16.39 -10.17
N ASP A 59 6.88 -15.05 -10.15
CA ASP A 59 7.10 -14.16 -11.29
C ASP A 59 7.35 -12.71 -10.83
N LYS A 60 7.58 -11.81 -11.81
CA LYS A 60 7.80 -10.38 -11.54
C LYS A 60 6.54 -9.65 -11.05
N TYR A 61 5.34 -10.15 -11.34
CA TYR A 61 4.08 -9.55 -10.88
C TYR A 61 3.84 -9.82 -9.40
N ALA A 62 4.14 -11.02 -8.93
CA ALA A 62 4.12 -11.35 -7.51
C ALA A 62 5.16 -10.55 -6.71
N LEU A 63 6.32 -10.28 -7.30
CA LEU A 63 7.33 -9.39 -6.72
C LEU A 63 6.82 -7.95 -6.67
N LEU A 64 6.14 -7.47 -7.73
CA LEU A 64 5.54 -6.13 -7.76
C LEU A 64 4.44 -5.98 -6.69
N ASP A 65 3.51 -6.94 -6.59
CA ASP A 65 2.48 -6.93 -5.53
C ASP A 65 3.11 -6.87 -4.13
N TYR A 66 4.15 -7.68 -3.92
CA TYR A 66 4.89 -7.68 -2.65
C TYR A 66 5.58 -6.33 -2.38
N SER A 67 6.21 -5.73 -3.40
CA SER A 67 6.90 -4.44 -3.30
C SER A 67 5.91 -3.31 -2.96
N ILE A 68 4.80 -3.21 -3.70
CA ILE A 68 3.77 -2.20 -3.44
C ILE A 68 3.22 -2.33 -2.03
N ARG A 69 2.88 -3.55 -1.62
CA ARG A 69 2.37 -3.82 -0.27
C ARG A 69 3.39 -3.44 0.80
N HIS A 70 4.65 -3.80 0.62
CA HIS A 70 5.73 -3.50 1.57
C HIS A 70 5.94 -1.99 1.70
N MET A 71 6.03 -1.26 0.58
CA MET A 71 6.17 0.20 0.57
C MET A 71 4.96 0.89 1.22
N PHE A 72 3.74 0.45 0.87
CA PHE A 72 2.52 1.02 1.40
C PHE A 72 2.37 0.79 2.90
N MET A 73 2.61 -0.43 3.38
CA MET A 73 2.56 -0.75 4.81
C MET A 73 3.62 0.01 5.60
N SER A 74 4.83 0.16 5.07
CA SER A 74 5.87 0.99 5.68
C SER A 74 5.44 2.46 5.81
N GLU A 75 4.71 3.00 4.84
CA GLU A 75 4.19 4.37 4.91
C GLU A 75 3.09 4.52 5.97
N ILE A 76 2.18 3.55 6.04
CA ILE A 76 1.14 3.54 7.09
C ILE A 76 1.78 3.42 8.47
N GLU A 77 2.73 2.52 8.67
CA GLU A 77 3.39 2.30 9.97
C GLU A 77 4.09 3.55 10.50
N LYS A 78 4.69 4.37 9.63
CA LYS A 78 5.31 5.64 10.02
C LYS A 78 4.33 6.62 10.67
N ARG A 79 3.06 6.61 10.25
CA ARG A 79 2.03 7.54 10.71
C ARG A 79 1.14 6.97 11.81
N THR A 80 0.91 5.67 11.81
CA THR A 80 -0.08 5.01 12.67
C THR A 80 0.55 4.16 13.76
N LEU A 81 1.73 4.49 14.22
CA LEU A 81 2.71 3.79 15.08
C LEU A 81 2.17 2.71 16.05
N ASN A 82 0.87 2.62 16.35
CA ASN A 82 0.24 1.54 17.13
C ASN A 82 -1.29 1.53 16.96
N ALA A 83 -1.79 1.93 15.80
CA ALA A 83 -3.23 1.98 15.55
C ALA A 83 -3.81 0.56 15.46
N CYS A 84 -4.20 0.00 16.61
CA CYS A 84 -4.85 -1.30 16.67
C CYS A 84 -6.38 -1.23 16.61
N HIS A 85 -6.98 -0.03 16.68
CA HIS A 85 -8.42 0.18 16.65
C HIS A 85 -8.79 1.46 15.91
N TYR A 86 -10.05 1.59 15.55
CA TYR A 86 -10.59 2.78 14.92
C TYR A 86 -10.59 3.99 15.89
N THR A 87 -10.04 5.10 15.42
CA THR A 87 -10.22 6.44 15.99
C THR A 87 -10.25 7.46 14.84
N PRO A 88 -10.87 8.64 15.01
CA PRO A 88 -10.81 9.70 13.99
C PRO A 88 -9.36 10.09 13.61
N ASP A 89 -8.45 10.14 14.57
CA ASP A 89 -7.03 10.43 14.32
C ASP A 89 -6.34 9.33 13.52
N ASN A 90 -6.63 8.07 13.80
CA ASN A 90 -6.10 6.95 13.02
C ASN A 90 -6.64 6.97 11.58
N LEU A 91 -7.92 7.30 11.40
CA LEU A 91 -8.52 7.47 10.09
C LEU A 91 -7.87 8.66 9.33
N LYS A 92 -7.69 9.80 10.00
CA LYS A 92 -6.97 10.96 9.43
C LYS A 92 -5.58 10.57 8.95
N ASN A 93 -4.82 9.88 9.79
CA ASN A 93 -3.46 9.41 9.47
C ASN A 93 -3.45 8.40 8.30
N LEU A 94 -4.44 7.53 8.22
CA LEU A 94 -4.59 6.62 7.09
C LEU A 94 -4.84 7.40 5.78
N ILE A 95 -5.77 8.37 5.78
CA ILE A 95 -6.06 9.18 4.58
C ILE A 95 -4.80 9.94 4.15
N LEU A 96 -4.08 10.57 5.09
CA LEU A 96 -2.80 11.25 4.83
C LEU A 96 -1.79 10.31 4.17
N ALA A 97 -1.59 9.11 4.74
CA ALA A 97 -0.65 8.12 4.22
C ALA A 97 -1.00 7.68 2.79
N VAL A 98 -2.29 7.43 2.52
CA VAL A 98 -2.75 7.01 1.19
C VAL A 98 -2.57 8.12 0.16
N CYS A 99 -2.91 9.36 0.51
CA CYS A 99 -2.73 10.52 -0.37
C CYS A 99 -1.26 10.75 -0.74
N GLU A 100 -0.36 10.72 0.22
CA GLU A 100 1.08 10.86 -0.04
C GLU A 100 1.63 9.72 -0.88
N PHE A 101 1.22 8.49 -0.56
CA PHE A 101 1.68 7.32 -1.29
C PHE A 101 1.24 7.37 -2.76
N LEU A 102 -0.03 7.67 -3.04
CA LEU A 102 -0.52 7.79 -4.41
C LEU A 102 0.08 8.99 -5.14
N ALA A 103 0.23 10.14 -4.45
CA ALA A 103 0.88 11.30 -5.05
C ALA A 103 2.33 11.01 -5.50
N ARG A 104 3.06 10.21 -4.73
CA ARG A 104 4.41 9.75 -5.06
C ARG A 104 4.41 8.78 -6.24
N ILE A 105 3.53 7.78 -6.22
CA ILE A 105 3.39 6.84 -7.35
C ILE A 105 3.10 7.59 -8.66
N HIS A 106 2.15 8.54 -8.64
CA HIS A 106 1.80 9.28 -9.84
C HIS A 106 2.91 10.23 -10.31
N SER A 107 3.77 10.76 -9.42
CA SER A 107 4.92 11.56 -9.81
C SER A 107 6.04 10.72 -10.40
N ASP A 108 6.31 9.56 -9.81
CA ASP A 108 7.44 8.70 -10.18
C ASP A 108 7.11 7.80 -11.39
N CYS A 109 5.81 7.47 -11.58
CA CYS A 109 5.32 6.60 -12.65
C CYS A 109 4.67 7.36 -13.83
N ALA A 110 4.93 8.66 -13.98
CA ALA A 110 4.34 9.51 -15.01
C ALA A 110 4.69 9.12 -16.48
N GLN A 111 5.33 7.97 -16.70
CA GLN A 111 5.56 7.42 -18.03
C GLN A 111 4.35 6.60 -18.51
N PRO A 112 3.87 6.82 -19.77
CA PRO A 112 2.68 6.16 -20.33
C PRO A 112 2.73 4.62 -20.39
N GLN A 113 3.83 4.01 -20.01
CA GLN A 113 4.11 2.57 -20.14
C GLN A 113 3.75 1.76 -18.87
N ASN A 114 3.13 2.37 -17.84
CA ASN A 114 2.93 1.72 -16.54
C ASN A 114 1.47 1.31 -16.23
N GLN A 115 0.61 1.09 -17.23
CA GLN A 115 -0.79 0.71 -17.00
C GLN A 115 -0.96 -0.55 -16.14
N GLN A 116 -0.12 -1.57 -16.35
CA GLN A 116 -0.18 -2.81 -15.55
C GLN A 116 0.26 -2.54 -14.11
N PHE A 117 1.27 -1.70 -13.91
CA PHE A 117 1.70 -1.27 -12.59
C PHE A 117 0.56 -0.53 -11.86
N GLU A 118 -0.07 0.44 -12.52
CA GLU A 118 -1.17 1.24 -11.92
C GLU A 118 -2.35 0.36 -11.51
N SER A 119 -2.79 -0.56 -12.38
CA SER A 119 -3.90 -1.47 -12.08
C SER A 119 -3.60 -2.40 -10.91
N LEU A 120 -2.38 -2.95 -10.84
CA LEU A 120 -1.97 -3.81 -9.75
C LEU A 120 -1.79 -3.02 -8.45
N ALA A 121 -1.23 -1.82 -8.52
CA ALA A 121 -1.08 -0.91 -7.38
C ALA A 121 -2.45 -0.54 -6.80
N GLU A 122 -3.41 -0.16 -7.64
CA GLU A 122 -4.78 0.13 -7.23
C GLU A 122 -5.40 -1.04 -6.47
N THR A 123 -5.34 -2.24 -7.05
CA THR A 123 -5.91 -3.45 -6.44
C THR A 123 -5.25 -3.76 -5.11
N THR A 124 -3.93 -3.70 -5.05
CA THR A 124 -3.15 -4.01 -3.86
C THR A 124 -3.40 -3.00 -2.74
N ILE A 125 -3.39 -1.68 -3.06
CA ILE A 125 -3.61 -0.61 -2.08
C ILE A 125 -5.02 -0.69 -1.50
N LYS A 126 -6.06 -0.81 -2.34
CA LYS A 126 -7.45 -0.97 -1.87
C LYS A 126 -7.59 -2.19 -0.96
N LYS A 127 -6.97 -3.30 -1.30
CA LYS A 127 -6.97 -4.50 -0.45
C LYS A 127 -6.34 -4.24 0.92
N GLN A 128 -5.22 -3.51 0.98
CA GLN A 128 -4.57 -3.20 2.26
C GLN A 128 -5.40 -2.23 3.11
N ILE A 129 -6.00 -1.20 2.50
CA ILE A 129 -6.92 -0.27 3.20
C ILE A 129 -8.10 -1.05 3.79
N PHE A 130 -8.74 -1.90 2.98
CA PHE A 130 -9.87 -2.73 3.41
C PHE A 130 -9.52 -3.64 4.59
N VAL A 131 -8.39 -4.35 4.52
CA VAL A 131 -7.91 -5.23 5.59
C VAL A 131 -7.68 -4.45 6.88
N LEU A 132 -7.05 -3.28 6.78
CA LEU A 132 -6.79 -2.41 7.93
C LEU A 132 -8.09 -1.91 8.57
N LEU A 133 -9.00 -1.37 7.78
CA LEU A 133 -10.29 -0.88 8.26
C LEU A 133 -11.11 -2.01 8.89
N THR A 134 -11.20 -3.16 8.24
CA THR A 134 -11.88 -4.34 8.79
C THR A 134 -11.27 -4.74 10.13
N HIS A 135 -9.94 -4.77 10.23
CA HIS A 135 -9.26 -5.06 11.49
C HIS A 135 -9.64 -4.07 12.59
N TRP A 136 -9.60 -2.77 12.31
CA TRP A 136 -9.97 -1.74 13.30
C TRP A 136 -11.42 -1.84 13.76
N LEU A 137 -12.34 -2.07 12.82
CA LEU A 137 -13.77 -2.14 13.11
C LEU A 137 -14.14 -3.43 13.87
N THR A 138 -13.42 -4.53 13.67
CA THR A 138 -13.66 -5.77 14.42
C THR A 138 -13.20 -5.71 15.88
N GLN A 139 -12.35 -4.74 16.25
CA GLN A 139 -11.96 -4.53 17.64
C GLN A 139 -13.07 -3.84 18.46
N THR A 140 -14.06 -3.25 17.81
CA THR A 140 -15.25 -2.71 18.47
C THR A 140 -16.22 -3.86 18.76
N ASN A 141 -16.84 -3.89 19.93
CA ASN A 141 -17.80 -4.96 20.34
C ASN A 141 -19.13 -4.93 19.55
N SER A 142 -19.11 -4.43 18.32
CA SER A 142 -20.30 -4.30 17.50
C SER A 142 -20.68 -5.64 16.88
N LYS A 143 -21.97 -6.00 16.96
CA LYS A 143 -22.56 -7.13 16.23
C LYS A 143 -22.86 -6.80 14.77
N ILE A 144 -22.49 -5.60 14.31
CA ILE A 144 -22.74 -5.10 12.95
C ILE A 144 -21.66 -5.64 12.01
N SER A 145 -22.05 -6.06 10.82
CA SER A 145 -21.10 -6.47 9.80
C SER A 145 -20.16 -5.31 9.43
N THR A 146 -18.86 -5.55 9.47
CA THR A 146 -17.83 -4.56 9.16
C THR A 146 -17.51 -4.47 7.66
N GLU A 147 -17.99 -5.41 6.85
CA GLU A 147 -17.62 -5.56 5.43
C GLU A 147 -18.09 -4.36 4.57
N ILE A 148 -19.38 -4.00 4.68
CA ILE A 148 -19.94 -2.90 3.87
C ILE A 148 -19.30 -1.56 4.23
N PRO A 149 -19.25 -1.12 5.51
CA PRO A 149 -18.64 0.16 5.86
C PRO A 149 -17.13 0.18 5.55
N ALA A 150 -16.39 -0.90 5.74
CA ALA A 150 -14.99 -0.99 5.34
C ALA A 150 -14.82 -0.87 3.82
N THR A 151 -15.72 -1.49 3.04
CA THR A 151 -15.72 -1.36 1.57
C THR A 151 -15.98 0.09 1.14
N VAL A 152 -17.04 0.71 1.64
CA VAL A 152 -17.39 2.10 1.30
C VAL A 152 -16.25 3.06 1.64
N ALA A 153 -15.72 2.96 2.87
CA ALA A 153 -14.60 3.79 3.31
C ALA A 153 -13.34 3.54 2.48
N THR A 154 -13.05 2.30 2.10
CA THR A 154 -11.92 1.96 1.23
C THR A 154 -12.00 2.68 -0.11
N TRP A 155 -13.16 2.62 -0.76
CA TRP A 155 -13.36 3.29 -2.06
C TRP A 155 -13.33 4.80 -1.93
N ALA A 156 -13.90 5.36 -0.86
CA ALA A 156 -13.85 6.79 -0.59
C ALA A 156 -12.41 7.27 -0.37
N ILE A 157 -11.64 6.60 0.49
CA ILE A 157 -10.25 6.93 0.77
C ILE A 157 -9.41 6.85 -0.50
N TYR A 158 -9.52 5.73 -1.25
CA TYR A 158 -8.76 5.55 -2.47
C TYR A 158 -9.12 6.59 -3.53
N GLY A 159 -10.42 6.86 -3.74
CA GLY A 159 -10.90 7.84 -4.72
C GLY A 159 -10.43 9.27 -4.39
N LEU A 160 -10.51 9.68 -3.12
CA LEU A 160 -10.01 10.98 -2.66
C LEU A 160 -8.49 11.10 -2.83
N ALA A 161 -7.74 10.07 -2.46
CA ALA A 161 -6.30 10.06 -2.61
C ALA A 161 -5.86 10.05 -4.09
N SER A 162 -6.60 9.37 -4.95
CA SER A 162 -6.38 9.39 -6.40
C SER A 162 -6.65 10.77 -6.99
N LEU A 163 -7.75 11.43 -6.58
CA LEU A 163 -8.07 12.81 -6.95
C LEU A 163 -6.93 13.76 -6.55
N TYR A 164 -6.44 13.64 -5.31
CA TYR A 164 -5.31 14.42 -4.83
C TYR A 164 -4.04 14.17 -5.64
N GLY A 165 -3.72 12.90 -5.89
CA GLY A 165 -2.53 12.47 -6.62
C GLY A 165 -2.47 12.97 -8.07
N HIS A 166 -3.62 13.03 -8.77
CA HIS A 166 -3.71 13.50 -10.16
C HIS A 166 -3.83 15.01 -10.30
N SER A 167 -4.12 15.74 -9.21
CA SER A 167 -4.31 17.19 -9.27
C SER A 167 -2.99 17.91 -9.60
N ARG A 168 -3.00 18.76 -10.63
CA ARG A 168 -1.85 19.59 -11.00
C ARG A 168 -1.62 20.73 -9.99
N LYS A 169 -2.69 21.26 -9.37
CA LYS A 169 -2.64 22.28 -8.31
C LYS A 169 -3.19 21.63 -7.05
N ARG A 170 -2.30 21.01 -6.28
CA ARG A 170 -2.66 20.37 -5.01
C ARG A 170 -2.78 21.42 -3.91
N PRO A 171 -3.88 21.43 -3.13
CA PRO A 171 -3.92 22.18 -1.87
C PRO A 171 -2.91 21.60 -0.88
N ALA A 172 -2.70 22.26 0.25
CA ALA A 172 -1.96 21.65 1.35
C ALA A 172 -2.64 20.32 1.74
N LEU A 173 -1.84 19.27 1.93
CA LEU A 173 -2.36 17.93 2.16
C LEU A 173 -3.25 17.88 3.40
N GLU A 174 -2.83 18.54 4.47
CA GLU A 174 -3.57 18.62 5.72
C GLU A 174 -4.95 19.24 5.51
N THR A 175 -5.04 20.36 4.76
CA THR A 175 -6.31 21.03 4.44
C THR A 175 -7.22 20.10 3.64
N PHE A 176 -6.68 19.44 2.61
CA PHE A 176 -7.45 18.48 1.81
C PHE A 176 -8.00 17.35 2.66
N VAL A 177 -7.20 16.82 3.58
CA VAL A 177 -7.62 15.71 4.44
C VAL A 177 -8.61 16.17 5.52
N GLU A 178 -8.50 17.39 6.03
CA GLU A 178 -9.48 17.96 6.96
C GLU A 178 -10.87 18.11 6.31
N GLU A 179 -10.93 18.47 5.03
CA GLU A 179 -12.20 18.52 4.27
C GLU A 179 -12.73 17.10 3.95
N ALA A 180 -11.85 16.15 3.67
CA ALA A 180 -12.20 14.78 3.29
C ALA A 180 -12.63 13.91 4.49
N LEU A 181 -12.03 14.13 5.66
CA LEU A 181 -12.20 13.29 6.84
C LEU A 181 -13.67 13.09 7.26
N PRO A 182 -14.51 14.14 7.41
CA PRO A 182 -15.91 13.97 7.82
C PRO A 182 -16.71 13.15 6.81
N LEU A 183 -16.41 13.26 5.51
CA LEU A 183 -17.11 12.53 4.45
C LEU A 183 -16.82 11.03 4.50
N VAL A 184 -15.63 10.65 4.93
CA VAL A 184 -15.26 9.24 5.13
C VAL A 184 -15.76 8.73 6.48
N ALA A 185 -15.61 9.54 7.54
CA ALA A 185 -15.93 9.16 8.92
C ALA A 185 -17.42 8.82 9.10
N VAL A 186 -18.32 9.54 8.45
CA VAL A 186 -19.78 9.31 8.55
C VAL A 186 -20.18 7.86 8.27
N ASN A 187 -19.45 7.15 7.42
CA ASN A 187 -19.69 5.75 7.10
C ASN A 187 -19.24 4.80 8.21
N LEU A 188 -18.48 5.29 9.18
CA LEU A 188 -17.83 4.52 10.24
C LEU A 188 -18.32 4.92 11.65
N GLU A 189 -19.13 5.98 11.78
CA GLU A 189 -19.58 6.54 13.07
C GLU A 189 -20.34 5.53 13.93
N GLN A 190 -21.04 4.58 13.33
CA GLN A 190 -21.78 3.54 14.05
C GLN A 190 -20.86 2.52 14.78
N PHE A 191 -19.54 2.64 14.62
CA PHE A 191 -18.53 1.75 15.23
C PHE A 191 -17.67 2.45 16.29
N VAL A 192 -17.98 3.69 16.66
CA VAL A 192 -17.23 4.51 17.65
C VAL A 192 -17.85 4.38 19.04
#